data_eb86d2af094ba61b0ef624ae87d34173
#
_entry.id   eb86d2af094ba61b0ef624ae87d34173
#
_cell.length_a   1.000
_cell.length_b   1.000
_cell.length_c   1.000
_cell.angle_alpha   90.00
_cell.angle_beta   90.00
_cell.angle_gamma   90.00
#
_symmetry.space_group_name_H-M   'P 1'
#
loop_
_entity.id
_entity.type
_entity.pdbx_description
1 polymer ?
#
loop_
_entity_poly.entity_id
_entity_poly.type
_entity_poly.pdbx_seq_one_letter_code
_entity_poly.pdbx_strand_id
1 'polypeptide(L)'
;AIYGADKADSGKLKVNGKEVKIHAPIDAMKLGMAYLPEDRKKDGIIADLSVRENIIIALQAKKGMFHPMSRKEMDEAADKYIKMLQIKTASRETPIKSLSGGNQQKVIIGRWLLTNPDFLILDEPTRGIDIGTKTEIQKLVLDLADQGMAVAFISSEVEEMLRTCSRMAVMRDGKKVGEISGDELSQEGIMKAIAGGEE
;
A
#
# COMPACT_ATOMS: atom_id res chain seq x y z
N ALA A 1 1.24 10.60 8.87
CA ALA A 1 1.25 12.01 8.48
C ALA A 1 1.11 12.19 6.96
N ILE A 2 1.95 11.55 6.10
CA ILE A 2 1.97 11.76 4.62
C ILE A 2 0.60 11.49 3.96
N TYR A 3 -0.13 10.49 4.43
CA TYR A 3 -1.46 10.16 3.90
C TYR A 3 -2.62 10.92 4.59
N GLY A 4 -2.32 11.72 5.61
CA GLY A 4 -3.34 12.52 6.33
C GLY A 4 -4.14 11.74 7.38
N ALA A 5 -3.73 10.52 7.74
CA ALA A 5 -4.33 9.79 8.87
C ALA A 5 -3.97 10.46 10.20
N ASP A 6 -2.73 10.95 10.30
CA ASP A 6 -2.23 11.72 11.43
C ASP A 6 -1.74 13.09 10.97
N LYS A 7 -1.84 14.08 11.84
CA LYS A 7 -1.34 15.43 11.59
C LYS A 7 0.19 15.44 11.69
N ALA A 8 0.84 16.12 10.75
CA ALA A 8 2.27 16.40 10.86
C ALA A 8 2.51 17.60 11.79
N ASP A 9 3.49 17.47 12.68
CA ASP A 9 3.88 18.57 13.59
C ASP A 9 4.61 19.68 12.83
N SER A 10 5.45 19.32 11.87
CA SER A 10 6.24 20.24 11.08
C SER A 10 6.69 19.61 9.75
N GLY A 11 7.32 20.43 8.91
CA GLY A 11 7.87 20.01 7.63
C GLY A 11 7.05 20.47 6.43
N LYS A 12 7.52 20.11 5.23
CA LYS A 12 6.90 20.44 3.96
C LYS A 12 6.73 19.19 3.12
N LEU A 13 5.54 19.00 2.59
CA LEU A 13 5.25 17.95 1.63
C LEU A 13 5.15 18.55 0.24
N LYS A 14 5.81 17.92 -0.73
CA LYS A 14 5.71 18.31 -2.15
C LYS A 14 5.24 17.11 -2.97
N VAL A 15 4.28 17.36 -3.85
CA VAL A 15 3.81 16.39 -4.85
C VAL A 15 4.04 17.01 -6.22
N ASN A 16 4.78 16.31 -7.07
CA ASN A 16 5.16 16.80 -8.41
C ASN A 16 5.79 18.22 -8.36
N GLY A 17 6.67 18.46 -7.37
CA GLY A 17 7.38 19.72 -7.16
C GLY A 17 6.56 20.85 -6.50
N LYS A 18 5.26 20.68 -6.34
CA LYS A 18 4.38 21.67 -5.71
C LYS A 18 4.17 21.36 -4.22
N GLU A 19 4.30 22.38 -3.37
CA GLU A 19 4.00 22.26 -1.94
C GLU A 19 2.49 22.04 -1.75
N VAL A 20 2.14 21.01 -0.98
CA VAL A 20 0.76 20.62 -0.70
C VAL A 20 0.53 20.49 0.80
N LYS A 21 -0.72 20.69 1.21
CA LYS A 21 -1.18 20.41 2.59
C LYS A 21 -2.20 19.31 2.54
N ILE A 22 -1.99 18.28 3.34
CA ILE A 22 -2.90 17.13 3.47
C ILE A 22 -3.46 17.18 4.89
N HIS A 23 -4.78 17.33 5.01
CA HIS A 23 -5.48 17.42 6.29
C HIS A 23 -6.27 16.15 6.59
N ALA A 24 -6.59 15.36 5.56
CA ALA A 24 -7.37 14.13 5.66
C ALA A 24 -6.97 13.15 4.54
N PRO A 25 -7.24 11.84 4.71
CA PRO A 25 -6.95 10.82 3.68
C PRO A 25 -7.54 11.13 2.30
N ILE A 26 -8.70 11.78 2.25
CA ILE A 26 -9.34 12.16 0.98
C ILE A 26 -8.50 13.17 0.18
N ASP A 27 -7.73 14.03 0.85
CA ASP A 27 -6.84 14.97 0.17
C ASP A 27 -5.68 14.23 -0.49
N ALA A 28 -5.09 13.25 0.20
CA ALA A 28 -4.06 12.38 -0.36
C ALA A 28 -4.59 11.58 -1.57
N MET A 29 -5.79 11.01 -1.46
CA MET A 29 -6.43 10.29 -2.57
C MET A 29 -6.64 11.17 -3.81
N LYS A 30 -7.02 12.44 -3.64
CA LYS A 30 -7.17 13.41 -4.75
C LYS A 30 -5.84 13.75 -5.40
N LEU A 31 -4.74 13.65 -4.65
CA LEU A 31 -3.36 13.84 -5.13
C LEU A 31 -2.76 12.56 -5.72
N GLY A 32 -3.55 11.51 -5.96
CA GLY A 32 -3.07 10.27 -6.55
C GLY A 32 -2.33 9.37 -5.58
N MET A 33 -2.53 9.51 -4.27
CA MET A 33 -1.91 8.66 -3.26
C MET A 33 -2.84 7.54 -2.84
N ALA A 34 -2.26 6.39 -2.50
CA ALA A 34 -2.93 5.24 -1.91
C ALA A 34 -2.15 4.74 -0.70
N TYR A 35 -2.84 4.16 0.29
CA TYR A 35 -2.22 3.70 1.53
C TYR A 35 -2.79 2.37 1.99
N LEU A 36 -1.92 1.39 2.15
CA LEU A 36 -2.24 0.10 2.75
C LEU A 36 -1.70 0.10 4.19
N PRO A 37 -2.58 0.00 5.21
CA PRO A 37 -2.18 0.07 6.61
C PRO A 37 -1.57 -1.24 7.11
N GLU A 38 -0.73 -1.15 8.14
CA GLU A 38 -0.09 -2.28 8.82
C GLU A 38 -1.12 -3.27 9.38
N ASP A 39 -2.10 -2.80 10.15
CA ASP A 39 -3.15 -3.66 10.69
C ASP A 39 -4.29 -3.85 9.69
N ARG A 40 -4.12 -4.89 8.85
CA ARG A 40 -5.13 -5.27 7.86
C ARG A 40 -6.51 -5.50 8.46
N LYS A 41 -6.58 -6.13 9.65
CA LYS A 41 -7.87 -6.52 10.25
C LYS A 41 -8.62 -5.35 10.83
N LYS A 42 -7.90 -4.40 11.42
CA LYS A 42 -8.49 -3.24 12.09
C LYS A 42 -8.76 -2.11 11.10
N ASP A 43 -7.78 -1.79 10.26
CA ASP A 43 -7.79 -0.57 9.44
C ASP A 43 -7.85 -0.86 7.94
N GLY A 44 -7.61 -2.11 7.53
CA GLY A 44 -7.53 -2.50 6.13
C GLY A 44 -8.85 -3.00 5.56
N ILE A 45 -9.47 -4.03 6.14
CA ILE A 45 -10.70 -4.64 5.62
C ILE A 45 -11.94 -4.16 6.34
N ILE A 46 -13.08 -4.19 5.63
CA ILE A 46 -14.40 -4.11 6.26
C ILE A 46 -14.96 -5.53 6.28
N ALA A 47 -14.79 -6.20 7.42
CA ALA A 47 -14.86 -7.65 7.57
C ALA A 47 -16.17 -8.29 7.05
N ASP A 48 -17.31 -7.64 7.29
CA ASP A 48 -18.64 -8.15 6.94
C ASP A 48 -19.06 -7.83 5.50
N LEU A 49 -18.35 -6.91 4.85
CA LEU A 49 -18.60 -6.59 3.44
C LEU A 49 -17.98 -7.64 2.52
N SER A 50 -18.57 -7.78 1.33
CA SER A 50 -18.10 -8.66 0.27
C SER A 50 -16.74 -8.24 -0.29
N VAL A 51 -16.07 -9.13 -1.01
CA VAL A 51 -14.86 -8.84 -1.79
C VAL A 51 -15.09 -7.66 -2.73
N ARG A 52 -16.23 -7.65 -3.47
CA ARG A 52 -16.59 -6.54 -4.35
C ARG A 52 -16.65 -5.23 -3.59
N GLU A 53 -17.42 -5.15 -2.52
CA GLU A 53 -17.59 -3.92 -1.74
C GLU A 53 -16.26 -3.43 -1.20
N ASN A 54 -15.41 -4.33 -0.71
CA ASN A 54 -14.07 -3.99 -0.26
C ASN A 54 -13.18 -3.48 -1.38
N ILE A 55 -13.32 -3.95 -2.61
CA ILE A 55 -12.54 -3.45 -3.75
C ILE A 55 -12.99 -2.06 -4.17
N ILE A 56 -14.31 -1.81 -4.26
CA ILE A 56 -14.83 -0.58 -4.88
C ILE A 56 -14.86 0.62 -3.94
N ILE A 57 -14.82 0.41 -2.62
CA ILE A 57 -15.13 1.45 -1.63
C ILE A 57 -14.23 2.70 -1.74
N ALA A 58 -12.94 2.54 -2.04
CA ALA A 58 -12.04 3.68 -2.18
C ALA A 58 -12.36 4.51 -3.43
N LEU A 59 -12.67 3.87 -4.55
CA LEU A 59 -13.09 4.58 -5.76
C LEU A 59 -14.43 5.28 -5.55
N GLN A 60 -15.38 4.64 -4.86
CA GLN A 60 -16.65 5.26 -4.52
C GLN A 60 -16.46 6.50 -3.63
N ALA A 61 -15.57 6.42 -2.64
CA ALA A 61 -15.22 7.57 -1.79
C ALA A 61 -14.56 8.70 -2.60
N LYS A 62 -13.67 8.36 -3.55
CA LYS A 62 -13.01 9.33 -4.43
C LYS A 62 -14.00 10.02 -5.37
N LYS A 63 -15.00 9.29 -5.90
CA LYS A 63 -16.09 9.84 -6.74
C LYS A 63 -17.03 10.75 -5.95
N GLY A 64 -17.20 10.48 -4.65
CA GLY A 64 -18.10 11.21 -3.76
C GLY A 64 -19.54 10.66 -3.75
N MET A 65 -20.32 11.15 -2.79
CA MET A 65 -21.67 10.63 -2.49
C MET A 65 -22.67 10.85 -3.65
N PHE A 66 -22.51 11.90 -4.42
CA PHE A 66 -23.45 12.24 -5.50
C PHE A 66 -23.16 11.53 -6.84
N HIS A 67 -22.12 10.70 -6.89
CA HIS A 67 -21.73 9.96 -8.09
C HIS A 67 -21.60 8.46 -7.79
N PRO A 68 -22.71 7.77 -7.41
CA PRO A 68 -22.66 6.37 -7.07
C PRO A 68 -22.29 5.53 -8.31
N MET A 69 -21.48 4.50 -8.08
CA MET A 69 -21.20 3.51 -9.10
C MET A 69 -22.43 2.64 -9.35
N SER A 70 -22.72 2.36 -10.61
CA SER A 70 -23.76 1.38 -10.97
C SER A 70 -23.35 -0.03 -10.55
N ARG A 71 -24.30 -0.93 -10.36
CA ARG A 71 -24.03 -2.34 -10.02
C ARG A 71 -23.10 -3.00 -11.04
N LYS A 72 -23.32 -2.73 -12.32
CA LYS A 72 -22.49 -3.26 -13.41
C LYS A 72 -21.05 -2.80 -13.30
N GLU A 73 -20.80 -1.49 -13.09
CA GLU A 73 -19.45 -0.95 -12.91
C GLU A 73 -18.74 -1.57 -11.69
N MET A 74 -19.46 -1.76 -10.58
CA MET A 74 -18.91 -2.40 -9.38
C MET A 74 -18.52 -3.85 -9.64
N ASP A 75 -19.37 -4.60 -10.35
CA ASP A 75 -19.14 -6.00 -10.67
C ASP A 75 -17.95 -6.16 -11.63
N GLU A 76 -17.88 -5.37 -12.69
CA GLU A 76 -16.77 -5.38 -13.66
C GLU A 76 -15.45 -5.00 -12.99
N ALA A 77 -15.45 -3.99 -12.13
CA ALA A 77 -14.26 -3.59 -11.38
C ALA A 77 -13.78 -4.72 -10.46
N ALA A 78 -14.69 -5.34 -9.69
CA ALA A 78 -14.33 -6.43 -8.79
C ALA A 78 -13.77 -7.63 -9.56
N ASP A 79 -14.44 -8.07 -10.62
CA ASP A 79 -14.01 -9.21 -11.44
C ASP A 79 -12.64 -8.97 -12.09
N LYS A 80 -12.38 -7.74 -12.57
CA LYS A 80 -11.09 -7.34 -13.11
C LYS A 80 -9.97 -7.54 -12.08
N TYR A 81 -10.13 -7.04 -10.86
CA TYR A 81 -9.07 -7.10 -9.85
C TYR A 81 -8.96 -8.47 -9.18
N ILE A 82 -10.06 -9.22 -9.05
CA ILE A 82 -10.03 -10.63 -8.64
C ILE A 82 -9.16 -11.43 -9.61
N LYS A 83 -9.36 -11.25 -10.91
CA LYS A 83 -8.58 -11.93 -11.95
C LYS A 83 -7.13 -11.45 -12.00
N MET A 84 -6.91 -10.14 -12.02
CA MET A 84 -5.58 -9.54 -12.15
C MET A 84 -4.65 -9.91 -11.00
N LEU A 85 -5.17 -9.90 -9.76
CA LEU A 85 -4.40 -10.21 -8.55
C LEU A 85 -4.51 -11.68 -8.14
N GLN A 86 -5.18 -12.51 -8.94
CA GLN A 86 -5.38 -13.93 -8.66
C GLN A 86 -5.94 -14.17 -7.24
N ILE A 87 -6.97 -13.39 -6.87
CA ILE A 87 -7.61 -13.50 -5.56
C ILE A 87 -8.42 -14.81 -5.50
N LYS A 88 -8.05 -15.69 -4.57
CA LYS A 88 -8.77 -16.96 -4.37
C LYS A 88 -10.03 -16.69 -3.55
N THR A 89 -11.17 -16.67 -4.21
CA THR A 89 -12.50 -16.47 -3.63
C THR A 89 -13.53 -17.31 -4.39
N ALA A 90 -14.59 -17.75 -3.70
CA ALA A 90 -15.70 -18.46 -4.34
C ALA A 90 -16.50 -17.55 -5.27
N SER A 91 -16.69 -16.28 -4.91
CA SER A 91 -17.34 -15.26 -5.71
C SER A 91 -16.95 -13.85 -5.21
N ARG A 92 -17.28 -12.82 -5.99
CA ARG A 92 -17.15 -11.43 -5.56
C ARG A 92 -18.09 -11.06 -4.39
N GLU A 93 -19.15 -11.84 -4.15
CA GLU A 93 -20.08 -11.64 -3.04
C GLU A 93 -19.61 -12.29 -1.73
N THR A 94 -18.52 -13.05 -1.75
CA THR A 94 -17.96 -13.71 -0.57
C THR A 94 -17.53 -12.66 0.45
N PRO A 95 -17.94 -12.75 1.74
CA PRO A 95 -17.48 -11.85 2.79
C PRO A 95 -15.96 -11.92 2.94
N ILE A 96 -15.26 -10.77 2.96
CA ILE A 96 -13.80 -10.73 2.95
C ILE A 96 -13.18 -11.43 4.16
N LYS A 97 -13.86 -11.44 5.30
CA LYS A 97 -13.39 -12.12 6.52
C LYS A 97 -13.16 -13.62 6.35
N SER A 98 -13.81 -14.26 5.38
CA SER A 98 -13.67 -15.69 5.10
C SER A 98 -12.44 -16.04 4.23
N LEU A 99 -11.76 -15.04 3.66
CA LEU A 99 -10.58 -15.25 2.86
C LEU A 99 -9.33 -15.43 3.76
N SER A 100 -8.31 -16.13 3.22
CA SER A 100 -6.98 -16.16 3.85
C SER A 100 -6.37 -14.75 3.92
N GLY A 101 -5.45 -14.55 4.87
CA GLY A 101 -4.78 -13.27 5.06
C GLY A 101 -4.15 -12.71 3.78
N GLY A 102 -3.51 -13.54 2.98
CA GLY A 102 -2.92 -13.14 1.72
C GLY A 102 -3.95 -12.70 0.67
N ASN A 103 -5.11 -13.36 0.59
CA ASN A 103 -6.18 -12.95 -0.30
C ASN A 103 -6.86 -11.66 0.17
N GLN A 104 -7.02 -11.47 1.48
CA GLN A 104 -7.47 -10.19 2.04
C GLN A 104 -6.53 -9.04 1.65
N GLN A 105 -5.22 -9.28 1.74
CA GLN A 105 -4.20 -8.30 1.35
C GLN A 105 -4.31 -7.92 -0.12
N LYS A 106 -4.45 -8.91 -1.00
CA LYS A 106 -4.67 -8.69 -2.43
C LYS A 106 -5.93 -7.88 -2.72
N VAL A 107 -7.03 -8.12 -1.96
CA VAL A 107 -8.25 -7.30 -2.06
C VAL A 107 -7.99 -5.85 -1.72
N ILE A 108 -7.23 -5.56 -0.64
CA ILE A 108 -6.91 -4.19 -0.25
C ILE A 108 -6.00 -3.53 -1.31
N ILE A 109 -5.02 -4.24 -1.85
CA ILE A 109 -4.19 -3.74 -2.95
C ILE A 109 -5.08 -3.42 -4.17
N GLY A 110 -5.98 -4.32 -4.54
CA GLY A 110 -6.93 -4.12 -5.64
C GLY A 110 -7.83 -2.90 -5.44
N ARG A 111 -8.30 -2.66 -4.21
CA ARG A 111 -9.04 -1.45 -3.80
C ARG A 111 -8.30 -0.18 -4.20
N TRP A 112 -7.02 -0.13 -3.87
CA TRP A 112 -6.21 1.04 -4.12
C TRP A 112 -5.81 1.18 -5.58
N LEU A 113 -5.43 0.11 -6.25
CA LEU A 113 -5.12 0.13 -7.68
C LEU A 113 -6.32 0.57 -8.53
N LEU A 114 -7.55 0.27 -8.09
CA LEU A 114 -8.78 0.75 -8.75
C LEU A 114 -8.91 2.28 -8.75
N THR A 115 -8.28 2.97 -7.80
CA THR A 115 -8.28 4.44 -7.77
C THR A 115 -7.26 5.07 -8.73
N ASN A 116 -6.48 4.25 -9.44
CA ASN A 116 -5.39 4.64 -10.33
C ASN A 116 -4.42 5.62 -9.66
N PRO A 117 -3.68 5.18 -8.62
CA PRO A 117 -2.77 6.04 -7.89
C PRO A 117 -1.45 6.22 -8.64
N ASP A 118 -0.81 7.39 -8.44
CA ASP A 118 0.57 7.65 -8.87
C ASP A 118 1.59 7.22 -7.81
N PHE A 119 1.16 7.16 -6.54
CA PHE A 119 1.99 6.81 -5.40
C PHE A 119 1.26 5.85 -4.45
N LEU A 120 1.87 4.70 -4.19
CA LEU A 120 1.33 3.65 -3.31
C LEU A 120 2.23 3.48 -2.08
N ILE A 121 1.67 3.68 -0.90
CA ILE A 121 2.33 3.44 0.38
C ILE A 121 1.86 2.07 0.90
N LEU A 122 2.79 1.17 1.14
CA LEU A 122 2.56 -0.18 1.64
C LEU A 122 3.25 -0.32 3.01
N ASP A 123 2.44 -0.40 4.06
CA ASP A 123 2.92 -0.50 5.44
C ASP A 123 2.80 -1.95 5.91
N GLU A 124 3.94 -2.62 6.08
CA GLU A 124 4.04 -4.05 6.42
C GLU A 124 3.13 -4.96 5.55
N PRO A 125 3.16 -4.85 4.19
CA PRO A 125 2.17 -5.47 3.32
C PRO A 125 2.19 -7.00 3.34
N THR A 126 3.24 -7.59 3.85
CA THR A 126 3.50 -9.03 3.87
C THR A 126 3.39 -9.63 5.27
N ARG A 127 3.07 -8.81 6.28
CA ARG A 127 2.97 -9.26 7.67
C ARG A 127 1.82 -10.23 7.89
N GLY A 128 2.15 -11.40 8.47
CA GLY A 128 1.16 -12.41 8.85
C GLY A 128 0.49 -13.11 7.66
N ILE A 129 1.18 -13.22 6.53
CA ILE A 129 0.77 -14.01 5.37
C ILE A 129 1.78 -15.10 5.06
N ASP A 130 1.39 -16.10 4.27
CA ASP A 130 2.26 -17.21 3.87
C ASP A 130 3.34 -16.78 2.88
N ILE A 131 4.46 -17.53 2.85
CA ILE A 131 5.65 -17.24 2.04
C ILE A 131 5.32 -17.15 0.54
N GLY A 132 4.43 -18.01 0.04
CA GLY A 132 4.03 -17.99 -1.37
C GLY A 132 3.35 -16.68 -1.74
N THR A 133 2.40 -16.24 -0.93
CA THR A 133 1.69 -14.97 -1.14
C THR A 133 2.62 -13.75 -0.91
N LYS A 134 3.58 -13.81 0.04
CA LYS A 134 4.61 -12.78 0.18
C LYS A 134 5.35 -12.55 -1.13
N THR A 135 5.84 -13.63 -1.74
CA THR A 135 6.57 -13.57 -3.02
C THR A 135 5.70 -12.99 -4.15
N GLU A 136 4.41 -13.35 -4.20
CA GLU A 136 3.48 -12.80 -5.19
C GLU A 136 3.28 -11.29 -5.01
N ILE A 137 3.16 -10.81 -3.76
CA ILE A 137 3.02 -9.37 -3.47
C ILE A 137 4.31 -8.61 -3.79
N GLN A 138 5.48 -9.13 -3.44
CA GLN A 138 6.77 -8.53 -3.79
C GLN A 138 6.93 -8.39 -5.31
N LYS A 139 6.59 -9.43 -6.06
CA LYS A 139 6.59 -9.38 -7.52
C LYS A 139 5.62 -8.33 -8.07
N LEU A 140 4.40 -8.30 -7.54
CA LEU A 140 3.42 -7.27 -7.93
C LEU A 140 3.94 -5.85 -7.70
N VAL A 141 4.62 -5.60 -6.58
CA VAL A 141 5.23 -4.29 -6.26
C VAL A 141 6.28 -3.91 -7.30
N LEU A 142 7.16 -4.84 -7.68
CA LEU A 142 8.16 -4.62 -8.72
C LEU A 142 7.51 -4.35 -10.07
N ASP A 143 6.52 -5.15 -10.47
CA ASP A 143 5.79 -4.97 -11.72
C ASP A 143 5.07 -3.60 -11.79
N LEU A 144 4.54 -3.10 -10.67
CA LEU A 144 3.94 -1.77 -10.58
C LEU A 144 4.99 -0.65 -10.69
N ALA A 145 6.14 -0.81 -10.05
CA ALA A 145 7.24 0.14 -10.12
C ALA A 145 7.82 0.22 -11.55
N ASP A 146 7.96 -0.90 -12.23
CA ASP A 146 8.42 -0.97 -13.63
C ASP A 146 7.43 -0.29 -14.59
N GLN A 147 6.13 -0.24 -14.24
CA GLN A 147 5.11 0.50 -14.97
C GLN A 147 5.08 2.00 -14.64
N GLY A 148 6.01 2.47 -13.79
CA GLY A 148 6.18 3.89 -13.46
C GLY A 148 5.43 4.35 -12.21
N MET A 149 4.82 3.46 -11.45
CA MET A 149 4.21 3.80 -10.16
C MET A 149 5.30 4.04 -9.10
N ALA A 150 5.22 5.15 -8.38
CA ALA A 150 6.05 5.35 -7.21
C ALA A 150 5.52 4.50 -6.05
N VAL A 151 6.39 3.71 -5.41
CA VAL A 151 6.01 2.85 -4.28
C VAL A 151 6.90 3.15 -3.07
N ALA A 152 6.28 3.41 -1.92
CA ALA A 152 6.95 3.38 -0.63
C ALA A 152 6.61 2.06 0.06
N PHE A 153 7.59 1.18 0.16
CA PHE A 153 7.46 -0.11 0.81
C PHE A 153 8.09 -0.04 2.20
N ILE A 154 7.31 -0.25 3.25
CA ILE A 154 7.74 -0.21 4.64
C ILE A 154 7.71 -1.64 5.18
N SER A 155 8.82 -2.13 5.67
CA SER A 155 8.91 -3.46 6.28
C SER A 155 10.00 -3.50 7.35
N SER A 156 9.78 -4.31 8.37
CA SER A 156 10.77 -4.70 9.36
C SER A 156 11.66 -5.86 8.89
N GLU A 157 11.30 -6.53 7.80
CA GLU A 157 12.03 -7.66 7.24
C GLU A 157 13.09 -7.18 6.23
N VAL A 158 14.37 -7.16 6.63
CA VAL A 158 15.48 -6.67 5.80
C VAL A 158 15.57 -7.36 4.43
N GLU A 159 15.34 -8.68 4.38
CA GLU A 159 15.40 -9.43 3.14
C GLU A 159 14.31 -9.01 2.13
N GLU A 160 13.13 -8.64 2.61
CA GLU A 160 12.06 -8.12 1.74
C GLU A 160 12.45 -6.79 1.15
N MET A 161 13.00 -5.91 1.97
CA MET A 161 13.47 -4.59 1.55
C MET A 161 14.56 -4.69 0.48
N LEU A 162 15.53 -5.59 0.68
CA LEU A 162 16.63 -5.81 -0.28
C LEU A 162 16.14 -6.38 -1.63
N ARG A 163 15.02 -7.10 -1.63
CA ARG A 163 14.44 -7.66 -2.87
C ARG A 163 13.53 -6.69 -3.62
N THR A 164 12.95 -5.71 -2.92
CA THR A 164 11.88 -4.88 -3.50
C THR A 164 12.26 -3.42 -3.69
N CYS A 165 13.26 -2.91 -2.94
CA CYS A 165 13.57 -1.48 -2.94
C CYS A 165 14.86 -1.18 -3.71
N SER A 166 14.86 -0.09 -4.47
CA SER A 166 16.06 0.46 -5.12
C SER A 166 16.80 1.49 -4.24
N ARG A 167 16.12 1.98 -3.19
CA ARG A 167 16.63 2.95 -2.22
C ARG A 167 15.91 2.74 -0.89
N MET A 168 16.63 2.86 0.22
CA MET A 168 16.06 2.72 1.56
C MET A 168 16.39 3.93 2.43
N ALA A 169 15.41 4.38 3.20
CA ALA A 169 15.63 5.22 4.37
C ALA A 169 15.59 4.31 5.60
N VAL A 170 16.69 4.26 6.35
CA VAL A 170 16.79 3.47 7.57
C VAL A 170 16.29 4.30 8.75
N MET A 171 15.32 3.75 9.46
CA MET A 171 14.70 4.40 10.63
C MET A 171 15.05 3.65 11.91
N ARG A 172 15.37 4.39 12.98
CA ARG A 172 15.58 3.86 14.33
C ARG A 172 15.04 4.86 15.35
N ASP A 173 14.24 4.40 16.30
CA ASP A 173 13.67 5.21 17.38
C ASP A 173 12.96 6.48 16.88
N GLY A 174 12.19 6.35 15.78
CA GLY A 174 11.44 7.45 15.16
C GLY A 174 12.30 8.45 14.38
N LYS A 175 13.60 8.21 14.23
CA LYS A 175 14.54 9.08 13.49
C LYS A 175 15.10 8.38 12.26
N LYS A 176 15.31 9.14 11.18
CA LYS A 176 16.06 8.67 10.01
C LYS A 176 17.54 8.65 10.39
N VAL A 177 18.14 7.46 10.45
CA VAL A 177 19.56 7.26 10.80
C VAL A 177 20.46 7.07 9.58
N GLY A 178 19.89 6.77 8.41
CA GLY A 178 20.65 6.64 7.18
C GLY A 178 19.78 6.57 5.94
N GLU A 179 20.41 6.68 4.79
CA GLU A 179 19.82 6.44 3.48
C GLU A 179 20.84 5.66 2.64
N ILE A 180 20.43 4.54 2.05
CA ILE A 180 21.26 3.64 1.28
C ILE A 180 20.65 3.36 -0.08
N SER A 181 21.48 3.23 -1.11
CA SER A 181 21.08 2.93 -2.49
C SER A 181 22.22 2.30 -3.28
N GLY A 182 21.91 1.75 -4.45
CA GLY A 182 22.91 1.17 -5.33
C GLY A 182 23.72 0.06 -4.64
N ASP A 183 25.04 0.12 -4.72
CA ASP A 183 25.96 -0.91 -4.17
C ASP A 183 25.93 -1.02 -2.64
N GLU A 184 25.41 0.01 -1.94
CA GLU A 184 25.22 -0.02 -0.48
C GLU A 184 23.98 -0.78 -0.04
N LEU A 185 23.09 -1.14 -0.97
CA LEU A 185 21.89 -1.93 -0.71
C LEU A 185 22.27 -3.39 -0.39
N SER A 186 22.72 -3.59 0.84
CA SER A 186 23.12 -4.88 1.39
C SER A 186 22.76 -4.97 2.86
N GLN A 187 22.72 -6.18 3.39
CA GLN A 187 22.52 -6.39 4.83
C GLN A 187 23.59 -5.67 5.67
N GLU A 188 24.84 -5.69 5.18
CA GLU A 188 25.96 -4.98 5.83
C GLU A 188 25.75 -3.45 5.80
N GLY A 189 25.33 -2.89 4.67
CA GLY A 189 25.02 -1.46 4.53
C GLY A 189 23.91 -1.02 5.48
N ILE A 190 22.85 -1.81 5.61
CA ILE A 190 21.76 -1.54 6.56
C ILE A 190 22.27 -1.55 8.00
N MET A 191 23.05 -2.59 8.37
CA MET A 191 23.61 -2.71 9.72
C MET A 191 24.56 -1.56 10.03
N LYS A 192 25.37 -1.13 9.06
CA LYS A 192 26.27 0.03 9.19
C LYS A 192 25.47 1.31 9.39
N ALA A 193 24.40 1.51 8.63
CA ALA A 193 23.52 2.68 8.78
C ALA A 193 22.84 2.71 10.17
N ILE A 194 22.42 1.56 10.68
CA ILE A 194 21.85 1.43 12.02
C ILE A 194 22.90 1.74 13.10
N ALA A 195 24.13 1.23 12.97
CA ALA A 195 25.21 1.41 13.95
C ALA A 195 25.81 2.83 13.91
N GLY A 196 25.93 3.42 12.71
CA GLY A 196 26.51 4.75 12.51
C GLY A 196 25.62 5.95 12.87
N GLY A 197 24.38 5.72 13.27
CA GLY A 197 23.43 6.76 13.69
C GLY A 197 23.60 7.24 15.15
N GLU A 198 24.78 7.07 15.74
CA GLU A 198 25.11 7.47 17.13
C GLU A 198 26.00 8.74 17.21
N GLU A 199 26.16 9.51 16.13
CA GLU A 199 26.83 10.82 16.16
C GLU A 199 25.83 11.99 16.12
#